data_b835cb800cc283eacffea04eeffbd602
#
_entry.id   b835cb800cc283eacffea04eeffbd602
#
_cell.length_a   1.000
_cell.length_b   1.000
_cell.length_c   1.000
_cell.angle_alpha   90.00
_cell.angle_beta   90.00
_cell.angle_gamma   90.00
#
_symmetry.space_group_name_H-M   'P 1'
#
loop_
_entity.id
_entity.type
_entity.pdbx_description
1 polymer ?
#
loop_
_entity_poly.entity_id
_entity_poly.type
_entity_poly.pdbx_seq_one_letter_code
_entity_poly.pdbx_strand_id
1 'polypeptide(L)'
;MDGWLISIARVIGAMAGAFAGIVAVQLMRMRRMDFLPGWPGFWINHVVHPRHGAPRTPRLRLAVLGDSTTVGVGVDHPEHALPYLIAQRIADAESRDVHVVSYGWAGARVADLVRSQLPRALEPLRASETEPFLPGADYVAVVIGANDATHNTPRGRFRADLRTTLAGVRHAAPTARVVLAGIPAFRGALPGLEPLIFLADQYARLLRPISRAEAAQVGVAYADLQSNVGRLVEGRQDVLSSDRFHPSVVGYDAWAEVIFEALQSNAASADASVTAAGA
;
A
#
# COMPACT_ATOMS: atom_id res chain seq x y z
N MET A 1 -19.93 18.05 48.89
CA MET A 1 -19.82 17.16 47.71
C MET A 1 -18.96 17.72 46.57
N ASP A 2 -18.77 19.05 46.51
CA ASP A 2 -18.17 19.71 45.32
C ASP A 2 -16.62 19.64 45.25
N GLY A 3 -15.93 19.59 46.39
CA GLY A 3 -14.45 19.57 46.40
C GLY A 3 -13.82 18.31 45.84
N TRP A 4 -14.45 17.14 45.96
CA TRP A 4 -14.02 15.87 45.41
C TRP A 4 -14.15 15.82 43.86
N LEU A 5 -15.23 16.31 43.30
CA LEU A 5 -15.46 16.42 41.87
C LEU A 5 -14.41 17.35 41.20
N ILE A 6 -14.10 18.48 41.84
CA ILE A 6 -13.09 19.44 41.37
C ILE A 6 -11.69 18.76 41.39
N SER A 7 -11.38 17.99 42.40
CA SER A 7 -10.09 17.29 42.49
C SER A 7 -9.97 16.20 41.41
N ILE A 8 -11.00 15.43 41.14
CA ILE A 8 -11.02 14.46 40.05
C ILE A 8 -10.86 15.14 38.68
N ALA A 9 -11.60 16.22 38.43
CA ALA A 9 -11.48 16.95 37.19
C ALA A 9 -10.08 17.49 36.93
N ARG A 10 -9.41 17.98 38.00
CA ARG A 10 -8.00 18.43 37.92
C ARG A 10 -7.05 17.28 37.62
N VAL A 11 -7.22 16.10 38.23
CA VAL A 11 -6.39 14.92 37.97
C VAL A 11 -6.58 14.43 36.54
N ILE A 12 -7.83 14.34 36.06
CA ILE A 12 -8.13 13.96 34.67
C ILE A 12 -7.52 14.95 33.68
N GLY A 13 -7.65 16.27 33.95
CA GLY A 13 -7.05 17.30 33.13
C GLY A 13 -5.52 17.23 33.07
N ALA A 14 -4.87 16.98 34.20
CA ALA A 14 -3.43 16.81 34.27
C ALA A 14 -2.95 15.55 33.52
N MET A 15 -3.66 14.43 33.65
CA MET A 15 -3.39 13.20 32.90
C MET A 15 -3.56 13.38 31.39
N ALA A 16 -4.63 14.04 30.96
CA ALA A 16 -4.86 14.36 29.57
C ALA A 16 -3.76 15.26 28.98
N GLY A 17 -3.35 16.29 29.75
CA GLY A 17 -2.25 17.17 29.38
C GLY A 17 -0.90 16.42 29.25
N ALA A 18 -0.59 15.57 30.20
CA ALA A 18 0.63 14.73 30.15
C ALA A 18 0.61 13.78 28.93
N PHE A 19 -0.52 13.13 28.67
CA PHE A 19 -0.69 12.26 27.51
C PHE A 19 -0.49 13.03 26.20
N ALA A 20 -1.14 14.19 26.05
CA ALA A 20 -0.98 15.04 24.87
C ALA A 20 0.48 15.50 24.68
N GLY A 21 1.17 15.83 25.79
CA GLY A 21 2.59 16.17 25.78
C GLY A 21 3.48 15.01 25.27
N ILE A 22 3.24 13.80 25.75
CA ILE A 22 3.97 12.60 25.30
C ILE A 22 3.76 12.39 23.80
N VAL A 23 2.51 12.44 23.32
CA VAL A 23 2.20 12.28 21.89
C VAL A 23 2.87 13.38 21.06
N ALA A 24 2.88 14.62 21.51
CA ALA A 24 3.54 15.73 20.82
C ALA A 24 5.05 15.52 20.70
N VAL A 25 5.71 15.09 21.79
CA VAL A 25 7.15 14.75 21.77
C VAL A 25 7.43 13.59 20.82
N GLN A 26 6.60 12.55 20.82
CA GLN A 26 6.74 11.41 19.91
C GLN A 26 6.56 11.79 18.45
N LEU A 27 5.59 12.66 18.13
CA LEU A 27 5.43 13.22 16.78
C LEU A 27 6.65 14.03 16.35
N MET A 28 7.24 14.83 17.24
CA MET A 28 8.48 15.56 16.94
C MET A 28 9.66 14.61 16.71
N ARG A 29 9.79 13.55 17.51
CA ARG A 29 10.81 12.51 17.29
C ARG A 29 10.64 11.83 15.94
N MET A 30 9.43 11.39 15.63
CA MET A 30 9.12 10.72 14.37
C MET A 30 9.47 11.61 13.16
N ARG A 31 9.15 12.91 13.21
CA ARG A 31 9.49 13.87 12.14
C ARG A 31 11.00 14.09 11.94
N ARG A 32 11.82 13.73 12.92
CA ARG A 32 13.30 13.85 12.89
C ARG A 32 13.98 12.52 12.59
N MET A 33 13.21 11.44 12.41
CA MET A 33 13.79 10.15 12.04
C MET A 33 14.20 10.17 10.59
N ASP A 34 15.42 9.71 10.31
CA ASP A 34 15.86 9.44 8.95
C ASP A 34 15.28 8.10 8.51
N PHE A 35 14.47 8.12 7.48
CA PHE A 35 13.92 6.91 6.87
C PHE A 35 14.93 6.36 5.86
N LEU A 36 15.68 5.35 6.25
CA LEU A 36 16.69 4.66 5.46
C LEU A 36 16.36 3.15 5.39
N PRO A 37 16.93 2.45 4.45
CA PRO A 37 17.54 2.82 3.18
C PRO A 37 16.51 3.16 2.09
N GLY A 38 17.00 3.60 0.92
CA GLY A 38 16.14 3.87 -0.24
C GLY A 38 15.29 5.15 -0.14
N TRP A 39 15.59 6.06 0.79
CA TRP A 39 14.91 7.36 0.87
C TRP A 39 15.47 8.37 -0.15
N PRO A 40 14.65 9.13 -0.88
CA PRO A 40 13.17 9.23 -0.86
C PRO A 40 12.45 8.16 -1.68
N GLY A 41 13.12 7.15 -2.17
CA GLY A 41 12.59 6.05 -2.98
C GLY A 41 13.27 5.95 -4.35
N PHE A 42 13.04 4.82 -5.02
CA PHE A 42 13.57 4.54 -6.34
C PHE A 42 12.59 4.98 -7.44
N TRP A 43 13.15 5.40 -8.58
CA TRP A 43 12.38 5.47 -9.80
C TRP A 43 12.21 4.07 -10.38
N ILE A 44 11.02 3.46 -10.23
CA ILE A 44 10.74 2.12 -10.71
C ILE A 44 10.07 2.19 -12.08
N ASN A 45 10.84 1.85 -13.10
CA ASN A 45 10.42 1.68 -14.48
C ASN A 45 11.35 0.63 -15.09
N HIS A 46 10.98 -0.64 -14.94
CA HIS A 46 11.84 -1.79 -15.25
C HIS A 46 11.09 -2.87 -16.02
N VAL A 47 11.84 -3.67 -16.77
CA VAL A 47 11.34 -4.91 -17.35
C VAL A 47 11.87 -6.07 -16.51
N VAL A 48 10.95 -6.86 -15.97
CA VAL A 48 11.25 -8.04 -15.16
C VAL A 48 11.02 -9.28 -16.01
N HIS A 49 12.01 -10.15 -16.05
CA HIS A 49 11.98 -11.40 -16.80
C HIS A 49 11.60 -12.59 -15.90
N PRO A 50 10.89 -13.60 -16.41
CA PRO A 50 10.66 -14.83 -15.66
C PRO A 50 12.00 -15.50 -15.32
N ARG A 51 12.11 -16.06 -14.11
CA ARG A 51 13.34 -16.72 -13.65
C ARG A 51 13.64 -18.01 -14.39
N HIS A 52 12.63 -18.63 -14.99
CA HIS A 52 12.74 -19.90 -15.68
C HIS A 52 12.09 -19.84 -17.05
N GLY A 53 12.77 -20.41 -18.05
CA GLY A 53 12.28 -20.50 -19.42
C GLY A 53 12.44 -19.20 -20.24
N ALA A 54 12.16 -19.30 -21.52
CA ALA A 54 12.10 -18.14 -22.41
C ALA A 54 10.74 -17.43 -22.23
N PRO A 55 10.72 -16.07 -22.15
CA PRO A 55 9.46 -15.35 -21.97
C PRO A 55 8.57 -15.46 -23.20
N ARG A 56 7.28 -15.68 -22.98
CA ARG A 56 6.24 -15.64 -24.02
C ARG A 56 5.86 -14.19 -24.32
N THR A 57 5.38 -13.95 -25.52
CA THR A 57 4.88 -12.65 -25.96
C THR A 57 3.35 -12.62 -25.96
N PRO A 58 2.74 -11.45 -25.90
CA PRO A 58 3.33 -10.12 -25.70
C PRO A 58 3.75 -9.90 -24.24
N ARG A 59 4.57 -8.85 -24.00
CA ARG A 59 4.98 -8.39 -22.66
C ARG A 59 3.76 -7.89 -21.90
N LEU A 60 3.72 -8.19 -20.59
CA LEU A 60 2.70 -7.67 -19.68
C LEU A 60 3.09 -6.30 -19.10
N ARG A 61 2.10 -5.54 -18.66
CA ARG A 61 2.28 -4.22 -18.05
C ARG A 61 1.67 -4.20 -16.64
N LEU A 62 2.47 -3.81 -15.64
CA LEU A 62 2.06 -3.61 -14.26
C LEU A 62 2.19 -2.13 -13.89
N ALA A 63 1.07 -1.45 -13.65
CA ALA A 63 1.05 -0.11 -13.08
C ALA A 63 0.90 -0.19 -11.56
N VAL A 64 1.71 0.58 -10.82
CA VAL A 64 1.65 0.63 -9.36
C VAL A 64 1.44 2.06 -8.89
N LEU A 65 0.42 2.27 -8.05
CA LEU A 65 0.14 3.54 -7.39
C LEU A 65 0.28 3.35 -5.89
N GLY A 66 0.83 4.33 -5.18
CA GLY A 66 0.92 4.20 -3.74
C GLY A 66 1.90 5.14 -3.04
N ASP A 67 2.38 4.70 -1.89
CA ASP A 67 3.22 5.47 -0.98
C ASP A 67 4.70 5.04 -1.01
N SER A 68 5.43 5.28 0.09
CA SER A 68 6.84 4.92 0.26
C SER A 68 7.15 3.46 -0.04
N THR A 69 6.21 2.56 0.19
CA THR A 69 6.39 1.13 -0.06
C THR A 69 6.46 0.79 -1.54
N THR A 70 5.83 1.60 -2.38
CA THR A 70 5.83 1.42 -3.84
C THR A 70 7.03 2.06 -4.55
N VAL A 71 7.90 2.71 -3.80
CA VAL A 71 9.19 3.25 -4.26
C VAL A 71 10.38 2.65 -3.49
N GLY A 72 10.16 1.59 -2.73
CA GLY A 72 11.20 0.77 -2.11
C GLY A 72 11.90 1.42 -0.92
N VAL A 73 11.24 2.33 -0.19
CA VAL A 73 11.81 2.79 1.09
C VAL A 73 11.92 1.62 2.04
N GLY A 74 13.11 1.40 2.58
CA GLY A 74 13.40 0.27 3.48
C GLY A 74 14.32 -0.79 2.87
N VAL A 75 14.67 -0.68 1.57
CA VAL A 75 15.60 -1.58 0.88
C VAL A 75 16.66 -0.82 0.07
N ASP A 76 17.79 -1.49 -0.21
CA ASP A 76 18.97 -0.87 -0.83
C ASP A 76 18.93 -0.91 -2.38
N HIS A 77 18.12 -1.81 -2.96
CA HIS A 77 18.08 -2.05 -4.39
C HIS A 77 16.64 -2.06 -4.91
N PRO A 78 16.38 -1.53 -6.13
CA PRO A 78 15.05 -1.50 -6.71
C PRO A 78 14.44 -2.90 -6.92
N GLU A 79 15.28 -3.94 -7.14
CA GLU A 79 14.81 -5.33 -7.28
C GLU A 79 14.20 -5.89 -6.00
N HIS A 80 14.51 -5.28 -4.84
CA HIS A 80 13.93 -5.65 -3.55
C HIS A 80 12.67 -4.84 -3.21
N ALA A 81 12.33 -3.84 -4.02
CA ALA A 81 11.13 -3.03 -3.81
C ALA A 81 9.85 -3.80 -4.17
N LEU A 82 8.77 -3.48 -3.46
CA LEU A 82 7.49 -4.15 -3.62
C LEU A 82 6.99 -4.26 -5.07
N PRO A 83 7.04 -3.20 -5.92
CA PRO A 83 6.58 -3.30 -7.30
C PRO A 83 7.36 -4.33 -8.13
N TYR A 84 8.69 -4.41 -7.92
CA TYR A 84 9.53 -5.38 -8.61
C TYR A 84 9.19 -6.82 -8.18
N LEU A 85 9.02 -7.03 -6.87
CA LEU A 85 8.68 -8.35 -6.31
C LEU A 85 7.31 -8.85 -6.78
N ILE A 86 6.31 -7.96 -6.92
CA ILE A 86 5.01 -8.29 -7.53
C ILE A 86 5.19 -8.64 -9.01
N ALA A 87 5.95 -7.82 -9.76
CA ALA A 87 6.22 -8.07 -11.17
C ALA A 87 6.94 -9.41 -11.40
N GLN A 88 7.88 -9.77 -10.51
CA GLN A 88 8.59 -11.04 -10.60
C GLN A 88 7.64 -12.25 -10.44
N ARG A 89 6.71 -12.19 -9.49
CA ARG A 89 5.70 -13.23 -9.29
C ARG A 89 4.77 -13.38 -10.49
N ILE A 90 4.36 -12.26 -11.06
CA ILE A 90 3.55 -12.25 -12.30
C ILE A 90 4.36 -12.84 -13.47
N ALA A 91 5.62 -12.42 -13.63
CA ALA A 91 6.47 -12.89 -14.71
C ALA A 91 6.68 -14.42 -14.65
N ASP A 92 6.96 -14.94 -13.47
CA ASP A 92 7.18 -16.37 -13.23
C ASP A 92 5.89 -17.18 -13.48
N ALA A 93 4.73 -16.71 -13.00
CA ALA A 93 3.45 -17.40 -13.15
C ALA A 93 2.95 -17.39 -14.59
N GLU A 94 3.10 -16.29 -15.30
CA GLU A 94 2.61 -16.11 -16.68
C GLU A 94 3.66 -16.57 -17.73
N SER A 95 4.91 -16.81 -17.30
CA SER A 95 6.07 -17.06 -18.18
C SER A 95 6.22 -15.97 -19.24
N ARG A 96 6.09 -14.70 -18.83
CA ARG A 96 6.12 -13.51 -19.71
C ARG A 96 6.90 -12.38 -19.04
N ASP A 97 7.56 -11.56 -19.87
CA ASP A 97 8.16 -10.31 -19.37
C ASP A 97 7.08 -9.42 -18.79
N VAL A 98 7.39 -8.72 -17.70
CA VAL A 98 6.53 -7.72 -17.08
C VAL A 98 7.23 -6.37 -17.06
N HIS A 99 6.68 -5.40 -17.75
CA HIS A 99 7.09 -4.00 -17.63
C HIS A 99 6.37 -3.39 -16.42
N VAL A 100 7.09 -3.07 -15.36
CA VAL A 100 6.54 -2.46 -14.14
C VAL A 100 6.90 -0.99 -14.07
N VAL A 101 5.87 -0.17 -13.78
CA VAL A 101 6.02 1.28 -13.55
C VAL A 101 5.33 1.65 -12.25
N SER A 102 6.06 2.32 -11.34
CA SER A 102 5.49 2.89 -10.13
C SER A 102 5.32 4.40 -10.24
N TYR A 103 4.13 4.88 -9.89
CA TYR A 103 3.76 6.30 -9.82
C TYR A 103 3.77 6.83 -8.38
N GLY A 104 4.14 5.99 -7.41
CA GLY A 104 4.13 6.34 -6.00
C GLY A 104 5.26 7.30 -5.60
N TRP A 105 5.13 7.81 -4.39
CA TRP A 105 6.20 8.55 -3.68
C TRP A 105 6.03 8.44 -2.17
N ALA A 106 7.13 8.66 -1.46
CA ALA A 106 7.15 8.60 -0.01
C ALA A 106 6.23 9.64 0.64
N GLY A 107 5.43 9.20 1.61
CA GLY A 107 4.49 10.06 2.32
C GLY A 107 3.14 10.27 1.64
N ALA A 108 2.90 9.69 0.44
CA ALA A 108 1.63 9.84 -0.27
C ALA A 108 0.45 9.32 0.55
N ARG A 109 -0.67 10.03 0.48
CA ARG A 109 -1.98 9.66 1.01
C ARG A 109 -2.96 9.41 -0.14
N VAL A 110 -4.11 8.83 0.15
CA VAL A 110 -5.11 8.53 -0.87
C VAL A 110 -5.52 9.75 -1.71
N ALA A 111 -5.53 10.95 -1.13
CA ALA A 111 -5.77 12.20 -1.84
C ALA A 111 -4.74 12.50 -2.95
N ASP A 112 -3.50 12.03 -2.77
CA ASP A 112 -2.43 12.25 -3.74
C ASP A 112 -2.56 11.33 -4.95
N LEU A 113 -3.19 10.16 -4.77
CA LEU A 113 -3.55 9.28 -5.88
C LEU A 113 -4.51 9.98 -6.84
N VAL A 114 -5.57 10.59 -6.30
CA VAL A 114 -6.57 11.30 -7.10
C VAL A 114 -5.97 12.52 -7.79
N ARG A 115 -5.17 13.31 -7.04
CA ARG A 115 -4.71 14.62 -7.53
C ARG A 115 -3.54 14.55 -8.50
N SER A 116 -2.74 13.51 -8.40
CA SER A 116 -1.44 13.48 -9.08
C SER A 116 -1.09 12.13 -9.69
N GLN A 117 -1.17 11.02 -8.94
CA GLN A 117 -0.66 9.73 -9.44
C GLN A 117 -1.54 9.18 -10.57
N LEU A 118 -2.85 9.18 -10.39
CA LEU A 118 -3.78 8.72 -11.42
C LEU A 118 -3.74 9.62 -12.68
N PRO A 119 -3.81 10.96 -12.59
CA PRO A 119 -3.58 11.81 -13.75
C PRO A 119 -2.26 11.53 -14.47
N ARG A 120 -1.16 11.41 -13.72
CA ARG A 120 0.15 11.10 -14.31
C ARG A 120 0.21 9.73 -14.99
N ALA A 121 -0.48 8.73 -14.46
CA ALA A 121 -0.55 7.41 -15.06
C ALA A 121 -1.40 7.38 -16.37
N LEU A 122 -2.19 8.42 -16.59
CA LEU A 122 -2.97 8.66 -17.81
C LEU A 122 -2.21 9.53 -18.84
N GLU A 123 -0.97 9.89 -18.53
CA GLU A 123 -0.07 10.59 -19.48
C GLU A 123 0.99 9.62 -20.01
N PRO A 124 1.54 9.84 -21.23
CA PRO A 124 2.68 9.08 -21.73
C PRO A 124 3.89 9.18 -20.79
N LEU A 125 4.62 8.07 -20.62
CA LEU A 125 5.83 8.04 -19.77
C LEU A 125 6.95 8.93 -20.28
N ARG A 126 7.03 9.12 -21.60
CA ARG A 126 8.01 9.96 -22.28
C ARG A 126 7.32 10.79 -23.35
N ALA A 127 7.88 11.96 -23.63
CA ALA A 127 7.37 12.83 -24.70
C ALA A 127 7.37 12.20 -26.11
N SER A 128 8.18 11.15 -26.31
CA SER A 128 8.24 10.37 -27.55
C SER A 128 7.19 9.26 -27.64
N GLU A 129 6.46 8.98 -26.56
CA GLU A 129 5.41 7.97 -26.50
C GLU A 129 4.05 8.63 -26.76
N THR A 130 3.18 7.97 -27.49
CA THR A 130 1.84 8.47 -27.81
C THR A 130 0.77 7.93 -26.87
N GLU A 131 1.05 6.79 -26.21
CA GLU A 131 0.07 6.10 -25.39
C GLU A 131 0.43 6.14 -23.90
N PRO A 132 -0.55 6.47 -23.03
CA PRO A 132 -0.38 6.35 -21.59
C PRO A 132 -0.13 4.91 -21.15
N PHE A 133 0.52 4.76 -19.97
CA PHE A 133 0.84 3.43 -19.47
C PHE A 133 -0.36 2.70 -18.87
N LEU A 134 -1.15 3.39 -18.04
CA LEU A 134 -2.25 2.78 -17.28
C LEU A 134 -3.36 2.18 -18.16
N PRO A 135 -3.84 2.81 -19.24
CA PRO A 135 -4.89 2.23 -20.08
C PRO A 135 -4.52 0.90 -20.74
N GLY A 136 -3.22 0.67 -20.95
CA GLY A 136 -2.72 -0.60 -21.50
C GLY A 136 -2.17 -1.56 -20.43
N ALA A 137 -2.46 -1.34 -19.15
CA ALA A 137 -2.00 -2.22 -18.08
C ALA A 137 -2.81 -3.52 -18.05
N ASP A 138 -2.11 -4.65 -17.90
CA ASP A 138 -2.71 -5.96 -17.62
C ASP A 138 -2.98 -6.14 -16.12
N TYR A 139 -2.15 -5.49 -15.30
CA TYR A 139 -2.21 -5.52 -13.85
C TYR A 139 -2.09 -4.12 -13.25
N VAL A 140 -2.84 -3.85 -12.18
CA VAL A 140 -2.72 -2.62 -11.41
C VAL A 140 -2.68 -2.94 -9.92
N ALA A 141 -1.66 -2.47 -9.21
CA ALA A 141 -1.59 -2.55 -7.75
C ALA A 141 -1.72 -1.16 -7.14
N VAL A 142 -2.64 -1.01 -6.20
CA VAL A 142 -2.83 0.20 -5.40
C VAL A 142 -2.44 -0.11 -3.97
N VAL A 143 -1.38 0.52 -3.45
CA VAL A 143 -0.82 0.26 -2.10
C VAL A 143 -0.81 1.57 -1.32
N ILE A 144 -1.83 1.81 -0.52
CA ILE A 144 -2.06 3.13 0.10
C ILE A 144 -2.83 3.03 1.42
N GLY A 145 -2.69 4.06 2.24
CA GLY A 145 -3.51 4.26 3.43
C GLY A 145 -2.75 4.23 4.74
N ALA A 146 -1.50 3.77 4.76
CA ALA A 146 -0.65 3.83 5.96
C ALA A 146 -0.45 5.28 6.43
N ASN A 147 -0.14 6.19 5.50
CA ASN A 147 -0.01 7.62 5.80
C ASN A 147 -1.34 8.28 6.16
N ASP A 148 -2.46 7.82 5.61
CA ASP A 148 -3.79 8.28 6.01
C ASP A 148 -4.08 7.93 7.47
N ALA A 149 -3.70 6.74 7.92
CA ALA A 149 -3.87 6.32 9.30
C ALA A 149 -2.98 7.12 10.27
N THR A 150 -1.71 7.34 9.95
CA THR A 150 -0.77 8.09 10.80
C THR A 150 -1.04 9.59 10.83
N HIS A 151 -1.70 10.14 9.81
CA HIS A 151 -2.09 11.56 9.72
C HIS A 151 -3.57 11.80 10.05
N ASN A 152 -4.30 10.79 10.52
CA ASN A 152 -5.72 10.88 10.87
C ASN A 152 -6.59 11.50 9.74
N THR A 153 -6.38 11.10 8.49
CA THR A 153 -7.22 11.54 7.37
C THR A 153 -8.70 11.28 7.68
N PRO A 154 -9.60 12.26 7.64
CA PRO A 154 -11.01 12.05 7.97
C PRO A 154 -11.61 10.91 7.16
N ARG A 155 -12.31 9.98 7.84
CA ARG A 155 -12.84 8.74 7.22
C ARG A 155 -13.71 8.98 5.98
N GLY A 156 -14.53 10.02 6.00
CA GLY A 156 -15.37 10.38 4.85
C GLY A 156 -14.54 10.81 3.65
N ARG A 157 -13.47 11.59 3.89
CA ARG A 157 -12.54 12.01 2.84
C ARG A 157 -11.73 10.83 2.30
N PHE A 158 -11.16 9.99 3.18
CA PHE A 158 -10.46 8.77 2.82
C PHE A 158 -11.33 7.90 1.91
N ARG A 159 -12.59 7.66 2.29
CA ARG A 159 -13.56 6.89 1.49
C ARG A 159 -13.79 7.53 0.11
N ALA A 160 -14.06 8.83 0.05
CA ALA A 160 -14.35 9.52 -1.19
C ALA A 160 -13.17 9.48 -2.17
N ASP A 161 -11.97 9.79 -1.68
CA ASP A 161 -10.76 9.81 -2.49
C ASP A 161 -10.38 8.38 -2.95
N LEU A 162 -10.53 7.35 -2.09
CA LEU A 162 -10.27 5.96 -2.44
C LEU A 162 -11.26 5.45 -3.51
N ARG A 163 -12.55 5.74 -3.34
CA ARG A 163 -13.58 5.41 -4.34
C ARG A 163 -13.26 6.05 -5.68
N THR A 164 -12.91 7.33 -5.71
CA THR A 164 -12.53 8.05 -6.93
C THR A 164 -11.31 7.41 -7.59
N THR A 165 -10.29 7.06 -6.80
CA THR A 165 -9.10 6.38 -7.32
C THR A 165 -9.43 5.05 -7.96
N LEU A 166 -10.13 4.16 -7.23
CA LEU A 166 -10.42 2.82 -7.72
C LEU A 166 -11.36 2.83 -8.93
N ALA A 167 -12.38 3.71 -8.93
CA ALA A 167 -13.25 3.91 -10.08
C ALA A 167 -12.49 4.45 -11.30
N GLY A 168 -11.58 5.40 -11.08
CA GLY A 168 -10.72 5.94 -12.14
C GLY A 168 -9.78 4.90 -12.74
N VAL A 169 -9.15 4.06 -11.90
CA VAL A 169 -8.32 2.93 -12.36
C VAL A 169 -9.15 1.95 -13.19
N ARG A 170 -10.33 1.56 -12.71
CA ARG A 170 -11.23 0.64 -13.44
C ARG A 170 -11.71 1.21 -14.77
N HIS A 171 -12.01 2.52 -14.79
CA HIS A 171 -12.39 3.19 -16.02
C HIS A 171 -11.24 3.23 -17.04
N ALA A 172 -10.03 3.54 -16.58
CA ALA A 172 -8.86 3.64 -17.44
C ALA A 172 -8.32 2.29 -17.94
N ALA A 173 -8.41 1.24 -17.12
CA ALA A 173 -7.92 -0.10 -17.42
C ALA A 173 -9.01 -1.16 -17.12
N PRO A 174 -10.08 -1.22 -17.93
CA PRO A 174 -11.27 -2.04 -17.63
C PRO A 174 -10.98 -3.54 -17.62
N THR A 175 -10.01 -4.00 -18.39
CA THR A 175 -9.60 -5.41 -18.49
C THR A 175 -8.49 -5.81 -17.52
N ALA A 176 -7.86 -4.82 -16.85
CA ALA A 176 -6.77 -5.10 -15.93
C ALA A 176 -7.22 -5.89 -14.69
N ARG A 177 -6.37 -6.78 -14.21
CA ARG A 177 -6.48 -7.34 -12.88
C ARG A 177 -6.02 -6.29 -11.86
N VAL A 178 -6.94 -5.80 -11.03
CA VAL A 178 -6.66 -4.71 -10.09
C VAL A 178 -6.72 -5.22 -8.66
N VAL A 179 -5.73 -4.86 -7.85
CA VAL A 179 -5.68 -5.15 -6.41
C VAL A 179 -5.49 -3.87 -5.59
N LEU A 180 -6.21 -3.78 -4.48
CA LEU A 180 -5.95 -2.83 -3.41
C LEU A 180 -5.27 -3.57 -2.25
N ALA A 181 -4.05 -3.18 -1.91
CA ALA A 181 -3.40 -3.65 -0.69
C ALA A 181 -3.99 -2.95 0.54
N GLY A 182 -4.41 -3.75 1.50
CA GLY A 182 -4.96 -3.24 2.76
C GLY A 182 -3.89 -2.59 3.63
N ILE A 183 -4.32 -1.71 4.54
CA ILE A 183 -3.43 -1.03 5.48
C ILE A 183 -2.82 -2.07 6.44
N PRO A 184 -1.48 -2.16 6.57
CA PRO A 184 -0.83 -3.14 7.44
C PRO A 184 -1.11 -2.87 8.92
N ALA A 185 -0.74 -3.80 9.79
CA ALA A 185 -0.68 -3.56 11.23
C ALA A 185 0.57 -2.74 11.55
N PHE A 186 0.43 -1.74 12.43
CA PHE A 186 1.57 -0.95 12.91
C PHE A 186 2.20 -1.53 14.18
N ARG A 187 1.64 -2.61 14.72
CA ARG A 187 2.16 -3.23 15.93
C ARG A 187 3.62 -3.68 15.73
N GLY A 188 4.49 -3.27 16.65
CA GLY A 188 5.92 -3.58 16.61
C GLY A 188 6.75 -2.61 15.76
N ALA A 189 6.11 -1.68 15.04
CA ALA A 189 6.82 -0.61 14.38
C ALA A 189 7.27 0.47 15.38
N LEU A 190 8.41 1.13 15.09
CA LEU A 190 8.94 2.27 15.83
C LEU A 190 8.93 2.06 17.36
N PRO A 191 9.68 1.10 17.91
CA PRO A 191 9.75 0.86 19.34
C PRO A 191 10.08 2.14 20.12
N GLY A 192 9.35 2.38 21.21
CA GLY A 192 9.50 3.60 22.04
C GLY A 192 8.70 4.82 21.57
N LEU A 193 7.84 4.65 20.55
CA LEU A 193 6.85 5.65 20.15
C LEU A 193 5.42 5.27 20.57
N GLU A 194 5.27 4.47 21.62
CA GLU A 194 3.98 4.25 22.28
C GLU A 194 3.66 5.45 23.22
N PRO A 195 2.43 6.02 23.23
CA PRO A 195 1.21 5.47 22.62
C PRO A 195 0.92 5.90 21.16
N LEU A 196 1.80 6.67 20.49
CA LEU A 196 1.54 7.19 19.14
C LEU A 196 1.25 6.06 18.14
N ILE A 197 2.08 5.00 18.13
CA ILE A 197 1.90 3.85 17.22
C ILE A 197 0.61 3.09 17.52
N PHE A 198 0.26 2.93 18.79
CA PHE A 198 -1.01 2.35 19.18
C PHE A 198 -2.19 3.15 18.63
N LEU A 199 -2.17 4.49 18.74
CA LEU A 199 -3.22 5.35 18.21
C LEU A 199 -3.33 5.24 16.69
N ALA A 200 -2.21 5.19 15.97
CA ALA A 200 -2.18 5.00 14.53
C ALA A 200 -2.79 3.64 14.13
N ASP A 201 -2.48 2.55 14.87
CA ASP A 201 -3.07 1.23 14.60
C ASP A 201 -4.57 1.20 14.88
N GLN A 202 -5.04 1.85 15.98
CA GLN A 202 -6.47 1.98 16.26
C GLN A 202 -7.18 2.74 15.12
N TYR A 203 -6.57 3.81 14.60
CA TYR A 203 -7.15 4.53 13.47
C TYR A 203 -7.15 3.71 12.18
N ALA A 204 -6.09 2.97 11.90
CA ALA A 204 -6.03 2.05 10.78
C ALA A 204 -7.15 1.00 10.82
N ARG A 205 -7.52 0.50 12.01
CA ARG A 205 -8.67 -0.43 12.19
C ARG A 205 -9.99 0.17 11.73
N LEU A 206 -10.14 1.51 11.78
CA LEU A 206 -11.34 2.18 11.27
C LEU A 206 -11.30 2.38 9.75
N LEU A 207 -10.11 2.47 9.14
CA LEU A 207 -9.94 2.64 7.69
C LEU A 207 -9.98 1.32 6.91
N ARG A 208 -9.50 0.20 7.49
CA ARG A 208 -9.43 -1.12 6.82
C ARG A 208 -10.80 -1.60 6.30
N PRO A 209 -11.90 -1.56 7.09
CA PRO A 209 -13.22 -1.92 6.56
C PRO A 209 -13.70 -1.03 5.42
N ILE A 210 -13.34 0.27 5.45
CA ILE A 210 -13.63 1.20 4.35
C ILE A 210 -12.89 0.76 3.10
N SER A 211 -11.59 0.48 3.20
CA SER A 211 -10.77 0.02 2.07
C SER A 211 -11.35 -1.24 1.43
N ARG A 212 -11.69 -2.23 2.24
CA ARG A 212 -12.30 -3.50 1.76
C ARG A 212 -13.64 -3.25 1.08
N ALA A 213 -14.51 -2.42 1.66
CA ALA A 213 -15.82 -2.12 1.10
C ALA A 213 -15.72 -1.38 -0.23
N GLU A 214 -14.84 -0.38 -0.35
CA GLU A 214 -14.67 0.38 -1.60
C GLU A 214 -14.05 -0.49 -2.71
N ALA A 215 -13.11 -1.39 -2.38
CA ALA A 215 -12.58 -2.35 -3.34
C ALA A 215 -13.67 -3.29 -3.88
N ALA A 216 -14.50 -3.83 -2.97
CA ALA A 216 -15.60 -4.73 -3.34
C ALA A 216 -16.64 -4.06 -4.25
N GLN A 217 -16.96 -2.77 -4.02
CA GLN A 217 -17.94 -2.02 -4.81
C GLN A 217 -17.58 -1.91 -6.30
N VAL A 218 -16.29 -1.91 -6.63
CA VAL A 218 -15.80 -1.76 -8.01
C VAL A 218 -15.12 -3.02 -8.55
N GLY A 219 -15.30 -4.15 -7.88
CA GLY A 219 -14.74 -5.44 -8.31
C GLY A 219 -13.20 -5.48 -8.31
N VAL A 220 -12.58 -4.76 -7.38
CA VAL A 220 -11.12 -4.76 -7.16
C VAL A 220 -10.79 -5.79 -6.09
N ALA A 221 -9.77 -6.64 -6.33
CA ALA A 221 -9.27 -7.58 -5.34
C ALA A 221 -8.75 -6.84 -4.09
N TYR A 222 -8.91 -7.45 -2.92
CA TYR A 222 -8.40 -6.89 -1.67
C TYR A 222 -7.35 -7.82 -1.06
N ALA A 223 -6.11 -7.36 -0.99
CA ALA A 223 -5.02 -8.05 -0.33
C ALA A 223 -4.97 -7.66 1.16
N ASP A 224 -5.38 -8.55 2.05
CA ASP A 224 -5.41 -8.29 3.50
C ASP A 224 -4.02 -8.44 4.11
N LEU A 225 -3.20 -7.40 4.03
CA LEU A 225 -1.85 -7.39 4.58
C LEU A 225 -1.83 -7.58 6.10
N GLN A 226 -2.83 -7.03 6.81
CA GLN A 226 -2.88 -7.14 8.27
C GLN A 226 -3.01 -8.59 8.74
N SER A 227 -3.88 -9.37 8.09
CA SER A 227 -4.21 -10.73 8.53
C SER A 227 -3.26 -11.78 7.95
N ASN A 228 -2.73 -11.56 6.74
CA ASN A 228 -2.04 -12.58 5.98
C ASN A 228 -0.51 -12.51 6.09
N VAL A 229 0.07 -11.30 6.16
CA VAL A 229 1.53 -11.14 6.25
C VAL A 229 2.10 -11.81 7.50
N GLY A 230 1.43 -11.67 8.66
CA GLY A 230 1.90 -12.25 9.92
C GLY A 230 2.16 -13.75 9.86
N ARG A 231 1.37 -14.50 9.09
CA ARG A 231 1.55 -15.95 8.91
C ARG A 231 2.81 -16.30 8.10
N LEU A 232 3.15 -15.45 7.11
CA LEU A 232 4.31 -15.67 6.24
C LEU A 232 5.63 -15.33 6.92
N VAL A 233 5.58 -14.48 7.94
CA VAL A 233 6.76 -14.00 8.67
C VAL A 233 6.80 -14.45 10.13
N GLU A 234 6.03 -15.46 10.48
CA GLU A 234 5.97 -15.97 11.85
C GLU A 234 7.35 -16.39 12.35
N GLY A 235 7.70 -15.96 13.55
CA GLY A 235 9.03 -16.20 14.15
C GLY A 235 10.17 -15.36 13.60
N ARG A 236 9.96 -14.53 12.55
CA ARG A 236 10.99 -13.67 11.98
C ARG A 236 11.05 -12.31 12.68
N GLN A 237 12.28 -11.84 12.91
CA GLN A 237 12.54 -10.52 13.51
C GLN A 237 13.05 -9.49 12.50
N ASP A 238 13.41 -9.93 11.30
CA ASP A 238 14.00 -9.14 10.22
C ASP A 238 12.97 -8.64 9.18
N VAL A 239 11.71 -8.52 9.59
CA VAL A 239 10.58 -8.12 8.73
C VAL A 239 10.57 -6.62 8.44
N LEU A 240 11.06 -5.82 9.38
CA LEU A 240 11.19 -4.37 9.23
C LEU A 240 12.64 -3.99 8.91
N SER A 241 12.79 -2.94 8.12
CA SER A 241 14.10 -2.37 7.78
C SER A 241 14.77 -1.71 9.01
N SER A 242 15.95 -1.12 8.82
CA SER A 242 16.70 -0.45 9.87
C SER A 242 15.96 0.72 10.52
N ASP A 243 15.03 1.36 9.81
CA ASP A 243 14.19 2.44 10.36
C ASP A 243 13.05 1.92 11.26
N ARG A 244 12.88 0.60 11.34
CA ARG A 244 11.87 -0.08 12.17
C ARG A 244 10.42 0.33 11.85
N PHE A 245 10.19 0.84 10.66
CA PHE A 245 8.87 1.26 10.17
C PHE A 245 8.52 0.65 8.81
N HIS A 246 9.40 0.84 7.83
CA HIS A 246 9.19 0.26 6.51
C HIS A 246 9.56 -1.22 6.49
N PRO A 247 8.93 -2.02 5.61
CA PRO A 247 9.33 -3.41 5.42
C PRO A 247 10.79 -3.53 4.96
N SER A 248 11.46 -4.57 5.43
CA SER A 248 12.73 -5.04 4.88
C SER A 248 12.49 -5.81 3.57
N VAL A 249 13.54 -6.38 2.98
CA VAL A 249 13.43 -7.31 1.85
C VAL A 249 12.46 -8.46 2.17
N VAL A 250 12.57 -9.03 3.39
CA VAL A 250 11.69 -10.12 3.86
C VAL A 250 10.25 -9.65 4.00
N GLY A 251 10.04 -8.45 4.57
CA GLY A 251 8.71 -7.87 4.71
C GLY A 251 8.06 -7.60 3.37
N TYR A 252 8.79 -7.02 2.41
CA TYR A 252 8.29 -6.78 1.08
C TYR A 252 8.01 -8.06 0.29
N ASP A 253 8.83 -9.09 0.47
CA ASP A 253 8.58 -10.38 -0.16
C ASP A 253 7.27 -10.99 0.32
N ALA A 254 7.00 -10.96 1.63
CA ALA A 254 5.73 -11.41 2.19
C ALA A 254 4.53 -10.57 1.72
N TRP A 255 4.69 -9.24 1.60
CA TRP A 255 3.62 -8.38 1.06
C TRP A 255 3.33 -8.68 -0.40
N ALA A 256 4.38 -8.87 -1.20
CA ALA A 256 4.25 -9.21 -2.62
C ALA A 256 3.50 -10.54 -2.80
N GLU A 257 3.74 -11.53 -1.94
CA GLU A 257 3.01 -12.81 -1.95
C GLU A 257 1.52 -12.60 -1.72
N VAL A 258 1.14 -11.91 -0.63
CA VAL A 258 -0.27 -11.63 -0.30
C VAL A 258 -0.98 -10.84 -1.40
N ILE A 259 -0.29 -9.88 -2.02
CA ILE A 259 -0.83 -9.08 -3.13
C ILE A 259 -1.01 -9.95 -4.38
N PHE A 260 -0.02 -10.78 -4.68
CA PHE A 260 -0.08 -11.69 -5.84
C PHE A 260 -1.19 -12.73 -5.70
N GLU A 261 -1.34 -13.38 -4.53
CA GLU A 261 -2.44 -14.30 -4.23
C GLU A 261 -3.81 -13.65 -4.46
N ALA A 262 -3.98 -12.39 -4.02
CA ALA A 262 -5.22 -11.64 -4.23
C ALA A 262 -5.48 -11.34 -5.72
N LEU A 263 -4.45 -11.05 -6.51
CA LEU A 263 -4.56 -10.89 -7.96
C LEU A 263 -4.99 -12.17 -8.66
N GLN A 264 -4.49 -13.32 -8.21
CA GLN A 264 -4.82 -14.63 -8.80
C GLN A 264 -6.26 -15.08 -8.44
N SER A 265 -6.68 -14.90 -7.20
CA SER A 265 -8.03 -15.32 -6.75
C SER A 265 -9.14 -14.53 -7.44
N ASN A 266 -8.92 -13.27 -7.80
CA ASN A 266 -9.88 -12.46 -8.55
C ASN A 266 -10.05 -12.95 -10.00
N ALA A 267 -9.00 -13.51 -10.60
CA ALA A 267 -9.07 -14.11 -11.95
C ALA A 267 -9.96 -15.34 -11.97
N ALA A 268 -9.81 -16.25 -11.02
CA ALA A 268 -10.62 -17.46 -10.92
C ALA A 268 -12.13 -17.16 -10.75
N SER A 269 -12.46 -16.08 -10.05
CA SER A 269 -13.85 -15.65 -9.84
C SER A 269 -14.46 -15.02 -11.12
N ALA A 270 -13.67 -14.30 -11.92
CA ALA A 270 -14.11 -13.72 -13.19
C ALA A 270 -14.37 -14.79 -14.25
N ASP A 271 -13.47 -15.77 -14.36
CA ASP A 271 -13.60 -16.88 -15.32
C ASP A 271 -14.79 -17.79 -14.98
N ALA A 272 -15.05 -18.04 -13.69
CA ALA A 272 -16.21 -18.80 -13.23
C ALA A 272 -17.55 -18.11 -13.55
N SER A 273 -17.61 -16.79 -13.48
CA SER A 273 -18.82 -16.00 -13.79
C SER A 273 -19.11 -15.95 -15.29
N VAL A 274 -18.09 -15.93 -16.16
CA VAL A 274 -18.24 -15.97 -17.62
C VAL A 274 -18.73 -17.35 -18.07
N THR A 275 -18.21 -18.42 -17.47
CA THR A 275 -18.62 -19.79 -17.80
C THR A 275 -20.06 -20.08 -17.37
N ALA A 276 -20.50 -19.52 -16.23
CA ALA A 276 -21.87 -19.69 -15.73
C ALA A 276 -22.92 -18.85 -16.49
N ALA A 277 -22.52 -17.77 -17.15
CA ALA A 277 -23.42 -16.93 -17.96
C ALA A 277 -23.56 -17.41 -19.41
N GLY A 278 -22.71 -18.35 -19.84
CA GLY A 278 -22.73 -18.96 -21.20
C GLY A 278 -23.36 -20.36 -21.28
N ALA A 279 -23.86 -20.88 -20.16
CA ALA A 279 -24.55 -22.16 -20.04
C ALA A 279 -26.06 -21.94 -19.81
#